data_8fe7e1baaf38a01a0a67dc31479aa5a8
#
_entry.id   8fe7e1baaf38a01a0a67dc31479aa5a8
#
_cell.length_a   1.000
_cell.length_b   1.000
_cell.length_c   1.000
_cell.angle_alpha   90.00
_cell.angle_beta   90.00
_cell.angle_gamma   90.00
#
_symmetry.space_group_name_H-M   'P 1'
#
loop_
_entity.id
_entity.type
_entity.pdbx_description
1 polymer ?
#
loop_
_entity_poly.entity_id
_entity_poly.type
_entity_poly.pdbx_seq_one_letter_code
_entity_poly.pdbx_strand_id
1 'polypeptide(L)'
;MPEAFFAVDGDSYVPGVLTQGPWGAAMGGQIVGGLLGWGIERSGIDPDLQPARLTVDLLRPVLLEPVQIQTAVQREGRRIKLVDGTLVQNGKTVARASALFLRRGDHPDGEVWSPPLRMPPLPADADDFGADAPFFIWGYGANPQKGARGMAEWEQSDSQKFAWTRLFRPMVQGHPLTPLVRLAFVGDITSSLTHWGSGGLRYINADYTVTASRLPDGEYLGLAAQSHYGTAGVATGAATLFDRHGPIGTSSALALAQPADAFRPTYL
;
A
#
# COMPACT_ATOMS: atom_id res chain seq x y z
N MET A 1 -19.30 -16.05 -0.63
CA MET A 1 -17.91 -15.62 -0.44
C MET A 1 -17.94 -14.11 -0.23
N PRO A 2 -17.07 -13.54 0.59
CA PRO A 2 -17.04 -12.09 0.76
C PRO A 2 -16.78 -11.42 -0.58
N GLU A 3 -17.42 -10.25 -0.80
CA GLU A 3 -17.25 -9.45 -2.00
C GLU A 3 -15.78 -9.09 -2.19
N ALA A 4 -15.25 -9.28 -3.40
CA ALA A 4 -13.87 -8.93 -3.74
C ALA A 4 -13.81 -7.53 -4.37
N PHE A 5 -12.61 -6.93 -4.43
CA PHE A 5 -12.44 -5.66 -5.15
C PHE A 5 -12.67 -5.83 -6.65
N PHE A 6 -12.22 -6.96 -7.23
CA PHE A 6 -12.35 -7.24 -8.65
C PHE A 6 -13.00 -8.60 -8.89
N ALA A 7 -13.96 -8.64 -9.82
CA ALA A 7 -14.40 -9.86 -10.48
C ALA A 7 -13.53 -10.13 -11.72
N VAL A 8 -13.50 -11.39 -12.17
CA VAL A 8 -12.78 -11.79 -13.39
C VAL A 8 -13.79 -12.00 -14.51
N ASP A 9 -13.55 -11.38 -15.66
CA ASP A 9 -14.30 -11.58 -16.89
C ASP A 9 -13.31 -11.75 -18.07
N GLY A 10 -13.08 -13.00 -18.47
CA GLY A 10 -12.03 -13.35 -19.44
C GLY A 10 -10.65 -12.88 -18.95
N ASP A 11 -9.98 -12.05 -19.76
CA ASP A 11 -8.68 -11.46 -19.45
C ASP A 11 -8.79 -10.11 -18.72
N SER A 12 -9.99 -9.71 -18.32
CA SER A 12 -10.26 -8.42 -17.70
C SER A 12 -10.64 -8.56 -16.23
N TYR A 13 -10.26 -7.56 -15.43
CA TYR A 13 -10.63 -7.40 -14.03
C TYR A 13 -11.67 -6.29 -13.93
N VAL A 14 -12.88 -6.67 -13.57
CA VAL A 14 -14.04 -5.76 -13.44
C VAL A 14 -14.08 -5.21 -12.01
N PRO A 15 -13.93 -3.88 -11.85
CA PRO A 15 -13.93 -3.29 -10.51
C PRO A 15 -15.32 -3.30 -9.87
N GLY A 16 -15.40 -3.67 -8.60
CA GLY A 16 -16.57 -3.44 -7.77
C GLY A 16 -16.59 -2.02 -7.18
N VAL A 17 -17.69 -1.64 -6.54
CA VAL A 17 -17.87 -0.32 -5.90
C VAL A 17 -16.80 -0.04 -4.84
N LEU A 18 -16.26 -1.08 -4.21
CA LEU A 18 -15.23 -0.99 -3.17
C LEU A 18 -13.86 -0.48 -3.69
N THR A 19 -13.68 -0.40 -5.02
CA THR A 19 -12.41 0.06 -5.62
C THR A 19 -12.31 1.57 -5.68
N GLN A 20 -13.39 2.32 -5.49
CA GLN A 20 -13.38 3.78 -5.57
C GLN A 20 -12.49 4.38 -4.47
N GLY A 21 -11.62 5.30 -4.90
CA GLY A 21 -10.75 6.07 -4.01
C GLY A 21 -11.30 7.46 -3.66
N PRO A 22 -10.59 8.20 -2.81
CA PRO A 22 -11.03 9.52 -2.31
C PRO A 22 -10.74 10.69 -3.27
N TRP A 23 -10.11 10.44 -4.41
CA TRP A 23 -9.67 11.48 -5.36
C TRP A 23 -10.56 11.57 -6.60
N GLY A 24 -11.88 11.44 -6.42
CA GLY A 24 -12.86 11.53 -7.50
C GLY A 24 -13.37 10.17 -7.98
N ALA A 25 -13.88 10.10 -9.23
CA ALA A 25 -14.45 8.89 -9.82
C ALA A 25 -13.35 7.97 -10.37
N ALA A 26 -12.39 7.60 -9.54
CA ALA A 26 -11.25 6.74 -9.89
C ALA A 26 -10.97 5.72 -8.78
N MET A 27 -10.28 4.64 -9.12
CA MET A 27 -9.82 3.65 -8.15
C MET A 27 -8.79 4.26 -7.22
N GLY A 28 -8.77 3.81 -5.96
CA GLY A 28 -7.72 4.18 -5.01
C GLY A 28 -6.36 3.61 -5.42
N GLY A 29 -5.28 4.35 -5.17
CA GLY A 29 -3.91 3.92 -5.47
C GLY A 29 -3.55 2.62 -4.78
N GLN A 30 -4.02 2.42 -3.54
CA GLN A 30 -3.85 1.17 -2.79
C GLN A 30 -4.50 -0.03 -3.48
N ILE A 31 -5.64 0.18 -4.17
CA ILE A 31 -6.33 -0.88 -4.92
C ILE A 31 -5.56 -1.21 -6.20
N VAL A 32 -5.11 -0.17 -6.92
CA VAL A 32 -4.30 -0.30 -8.14
C VAL A 32 -3.00 -1.06 -7.84
N GLY A 33 -2.30 -0.67 -6.79
CA GLY A 33 -1.06 -1.35 -6.38
C GLY A 33 -1.29 -2.78 -5.90
N GLY A 34 -2.34 -3.02 -5.12
CA GLY A 34 -2.74 -4.36 -4.69
C GLY A 34 -3.03 -5.29 -5.87
N LEU A 35 -3.74 -4.80 -6.90
CA LEU A 35 -4.04 -5.57 -8.11
C LEU A 35 -2.78 -5.85 -8.95
N LEU A 36 -1.86 -4.88 -9.09
CA LEU A 36 -0.57 -5.09 -9.76
C LEU A 36 0.31 -6.10 -8.99
N GLY A 37 0.37 -5.99 -7.66
CA GLY A 37 1.07 -6.97 -6.81
C GLY A 37 0.52 -8.38 -6.98
N TRP A 38 -0.80 -8.52 -7.02
CA TRP A 38 -1.49 -9.80 -7.28
C TRP A 38 -1.13 -10.37 -8.65
N GLY A 39 -1.11 -9.55 -9.71
CA GLY A 39 -0.74 -10.00 -11.05
C GLY A 39 0.72 -10.43 -11.16
N ILE A 40 1.63 -9.66 -10.57
CA ILE A 40 3.07 -9.96 -10.56
C ILE A 40 3.36 -11.28 -9.82
N GLU A 41 2.72 -11.52 -8.69
CA GLU A 41 2.92 -12.75 -7.90
C GLU A 41 2.58 -14.02 -8.69
N ARG A 42 1.69 -13.92 -9.69
CA ARG A 42 1.27 -15.03 -10.55
C ARG A 42 2.19 -15.32 -11.74
N SER A 43 3.29 -14.58 -11.90
CA SER A 43 4.26 -14.79 -12.97
C SER A 43 5.30 -15.90 -12.68
N GLY A 44 4.93 -16.89 -11.86
CA GLY A 44 5.75 -18.06 -11.60
C GLY A 44 6.99 -17.73 -10.74
N ILE A 45 6.77 -17.17 -9.55
CA ILE A 45 7.85 -16.86 -8.61
C ILE A 45 8.31 -18.14 -7.89
N ASP A 46 9.60 -18.41 -7.89
CA ASP A 46 10.22 -19.46 -7.10
C ASP A 46 9.89 -19.22 -5.60
N PRO A 47 9.37 -20.22 -4.85
CA PRO A 47 8.98 -20.07 -3.43
C PRO A 47 10.12 -19.63 -2.50
N ASP A 48 11.39 -19.88 -2.89
CA ASP A 48 12.55 -19.43 -2.12
C ASP A 48 12.91 -17.96 -2.37
N LEU A 49 12.30 -17.33 -3.37
CA LEU A 49 12.43 -15.91 -3.63
C LEU A 49 11.33 -15.16 -2.89
N GLN A 50 11.70 -14.12 -2.16
CA GLN A 50 10.73 -13.22 -1.53
C GLN A 50 10.73 -11.85 -2.22
N PRO A 51 9.58 -11.17 -2.31
CA PRO A 51 9.54 -9.78 -2.75
C PRO A 51 10.29 -8.90 -1.74
N ALA A 52 11.31 -8.20 -2.24
CA ALA A 52 12.16 -7.31 -1.46
C ALA A 52 11.93 -5.84 -1.80
N ARG A 53 11.41 -5.54 -2.99
CA ARG A 53 10.96 -4.21 -3.40
C ARG A 53 9.76 -4.31 -4.32
N LEU A 54 8.82 -3.40 -4.15
CA LEU A 54 7.76 -3.11 -5.11
C LEU A 54 7.72 -1.58 -5.31
N THR A 55 7.91 -1.12 -6.54
CA THR A 55 7.66 0.27 -6.95
C THR A 55 6.41 0.29 -7.81
N VAL A 56 5.49 1.21 -7.54
CA VAL A 56 4.26 1.42 -8.31
C VAL A 56 4.20 2.86 -8.78
N ASP A 57 4.07 3.06 -10.09
CA ASP A 57 3.84 4.37 -10.70
C ASP A 57 2.36 4.52 -11.05
N LEU A 58 1.73 5.57 -10.59
CA LEU A 58 0.33 5.93 -10.83
C LEU A 58 0.29 6.97 -11.95
N LEU A 59 0.28 6.52 -13.20
CA LEU A 59 0.49 7.37 -14.36
C LEU A 59 -0.73 8.20 -14.76
N ARG A 60 -1.93 7.69 -14.45
CA ARG A 60 -3.22 8.30 -14.80
C ARG A 60 -4.27 7.86 -13.79
N PRO A 61 -5.37 8.65 -13.58
CA PRO A 61 -6.54 8.14 -12.87
C PRO A 61 -7.04 6.85 -13.53
N VAL A 62 -7.20 5.80 -12.72
CA VAL A 62 -7.76 4.51 -13.16
C VAL A 62 -9.25 4.57 -12.95
N LEU A 63 -10.04 4.60 -14.02
CA LEU A 63 -11.49 4.72 -13.94
C LEU A 63 -12.14 3.45 -13.37
N LEU A 64 -13.37 3.57 -12.89
CA LEU A 64 -14.18 2.44 -12.40
C LEU A 64 -14.73 1.59 -13.56
N GLU A 65 -13.85 1.18 -14.44
CA GLU A 65 -14.10 0.40 -15.66
C GLU A 65 -13.13 -0.79 -15.70
N PRO A 66 -13.41 -1.84 -16.49
CA PRO A 66 -12.53 -2.99 -16.59
C PRO A 66 -11.09 -2.64 -16.95
N VAL A 67 -10.15 -3.37 -16.37
CA VAL A 67 -8.70 -3.23 -16.59
C VAL A 67 -8.08 -4.58 -16.94
N GLN A 68 -6.93 -4.55 -17.58
CA GLN A 68 -6.12 -5.73 -17.90
C GLN A 68 -4.75 -5.61 -17.25
N ILE A 69 -4.19 -6.72 -16.78
CA ILE A 69 -2.84 -6.80 -16.26
C ILE A 69 -1.96 -7.54 -17.29
N GLN A 70 -0.82 -6.94 -17.58
CA GLN A 70 0.24 -7.58 -18.37
C GLN A 70 1.48 -7.67 -17.49
N THR A 71 2.13 -8.85 -17.46
CA THR A 71 3.36 -9.04 -16.69
C THR A 71 4.49 -9.45 -17.61
N ALA A 72 5.71 -8.99 -17.30
CA ALA A 72 6.92 -9.32 -18.04
C ALA A 72 8.07 -9.61 -17.08
N VAL A 73 8.69 -10.77 -17.23
CA VAL A 73 9.92 -11.11 -16.52
C VAL A 73 11.09 -10.36 -17.18
N GLN A 74 11.66 -9.38 -16.50
CA GLN A 74 12.80 -8.58 -16.98
C GLN A 74 14.13 -9.27 -16.70
N ARG A 75 14.19 -10.00 -15.60
CA ARG A 75 15.36 -10.78 -15.23
C ARG A 75 14.94 -12.03 -14.44
N GLU A 76 15.51 -13.15 -14.79
CA GLU A 76 15.40 -14.40 -14.07
C GLU A 76 16.79 -14.97 -13.80
N GLY A 77 17.11 -15.15 -12.54
CA GLY A 77 18.41 -15.68 -12.08
C GLY A 77 18.25 -16.43 -10.77
N ARG A 78 19.28 -17.19 -10.42
CA ARG A 78 19.24 -18.06 -9.23
C ARG A 78 18.94 -17.30 -7.92
N ARG A 79 19.41 -16.05 -7.77
CA ARG A 79 19.27 -15.25 -6.54
C ARG A 79 18.37 -14.04 -6.70
N ILE A 80 18.02 -13.66 -7.91
CA ILE A 80 17.29 -12.43 -8.22
C ILE A 80 16.30 -12.72 -9.34
N LYS A 81 15.06 -12.28 -9.17
CA LYS A 81 14.05 -12.18 -10.23
C LYS A 81 13.47 -10.78 -10.24
N LEU A 82 13.33 -10.19 -11.42
CA LEU A 82 12.69 -8.87 -11.61
C LEU A 82 11.49 -9.05 -12.53
N VAL A 83 10.33 -8.62 -12.09
CA VAL A 83 9.08 -8.72 -12.84
C VAL A 83 8.41 -7.36 -12.88
N ASP A 84 8.04 -6.93 -14.08
CA ASP A 84 7.23 -5.74 -14.29
C ASP A 84 5.76 -6.15 -14.49
N GLY A 85 4.86 -5.30 -13.97
CA GLY A 85 3.43 -5.38 -14.20
C GLY A 85 2.93 -4.07 -14.79
N THR A 86 2.04 -4.15 -15.78
CA THR A 86 1.42 -3.00 -16.42
C THR A 86 -0.10 -3.15 -16.33
N LEU A 87 -0.76 -2.11 -15.85
CA LEU A 87 -2.22 -2.00 -15.85
C LEU A 87 -2.67 -1.22 -17.07
N VAL A 88 -3.51 -1.85 -17.87
CA VAL A 88 -4.01 -1.27 -19.13
C VAL A 88 -5.52 -1.04 -19.02
N GLN A 89 -5.96 0.14 -19.38
CA GLN A 89 -7.38 0.52 -19.48
C GLN A 89 -7.62 1.28 -20.76
N ASN A 90 -8.63 0.87 -21.53
CA ASN A 90 -8.99 1.49 -22.81
C ASN A 90 -7.77 1.62 -23.76
N GLY A 91 -6.93 0.58 -23.84
CA GLY A 91 -5.73 0.53 -24.67
C GLY A 91 -4.57 1.43 -24.22
N LYS A 92 -4.66 2.03 -23.02
CA LYS A 92 -3.60 2.91 -22.47
C LYS A 92 -3.04 2.33 -21.18
N THR A 93 -1.74 2.44 -20.99
CA THR A 93 -1.10 2.18 -19.70
C THR A 93 -1.54 3.25 -18.70
N VAL A 94 -2.18 2.84 -17.61
CA VAL A 94 -2.67 3.74 -16.56
C VAL A 94 -1.86 3.65 -15.27
N ALA A 95 -1.25 2.50 -15.01
CA ALA A 95 -0.29 2.30 -13.92
C ALA A 95 0.71 1.21 -14.30
N ARG A 96 1.84 1.18 -13.62
CA ARG A 96 2.82 0.10 -13.74
C ARG A 96 3.45 -0.22 -12.39
N ALA A 97 4.02 -1.41 -12.27
CA ALA A 97 4.80 -1.80 -11.11
C ALA A 97 6.06 -2.56 -11.53
N SER A 98 7.09 -2.47 -10.69
CA SER A 98 8.31 -3.26 -10.82
C SER A 98 8.61 -3.92 -9.49
N ALA A 99 8.62 -5.26 -9.46
CA ALA A 99 8.87 -6.04 -8.26
C ALA A 99 10.20 -6.79 -8.36
N LEU A 100 11.06 -6.57 -7.37
CA LEU A 100 12.31 -7.28 -7.20
C LEU A 100 12.15 -8.38 -6.15
N PHE A 101 12.47 -9.60 -6.55
CA PHE A 101 12.47 -10.77 -5.67
C PHE A 101 13.92 -11.21 -5.40
N LEU A 102 14.21 -11.48 -4.15
CA LEU A 102 15.53 -11.91 -3.70
C LEU A 102 15.44 -13.27 -3.00
N ARG A 103 16.45 -14.13 -3.23
CA ARG A 103 16.53 -15.42 -2.55
C ARG A 103 16.89 -15.24 -1.08
N ARG A 104 16.12 -15.88 -0.22
CA ARG A 104 16.42 -15.98 1.21
C ARG A 104 17.68 -16.81 1.42
N GLY A 105 18.42 -16.54 2.47
CA GLY A 105 19.63 -17.23 2.88
C GLY A 105 19.99 -16.92 4.32
N ASP A 106 21.16 -17.37 4.74
CA ASP A 106 21.64 -17.14 6.09
C ASP A 106 21.87 -15.65 6.35
N HIS A 107 21.54 -15.21 7.56
CA HIS A 107 21.85 -13.85 7.98
C HIS A 107 23.32 -13.75 8.36
N PRO A 108 24.06 -12.73 7.86
CA PRO A 108 25.47 -12.56 8.23
C PRO A 108 25.59 -12.21 9.71
N ASP A 109 26.73 -12.61 10.31
CA ASP A 109 27.09 -12.23 11.69
C ASP A 109 27.26 -10.72 11.84
N GLY A 110 27.07 -10.23 13.06
CA GLY A 110 27.26 -8.84 13.44
C GLY A 110 25.94 -8.04 13.52
N GLU A 111 26.05 -6.83 14.06
CA GLU A 111 24.90 -5.92 14.21
C GLU A 111 25.09 -4.70 13.31
N VAL A 112 23.99 -4.29 12.68
CA VAL A 112 23.91 -3.05 11.90
C VAL A 112 23.01 -2.08 12.63
N TRP A 113 23.46 -0.84 12.77
CA TRP A 113 22.67 0.21 13.41
C TRP A 113 21.31 0.39 12.69
N SER A 114 20.25 0.52 13.48
CA SER A 114 18.93 0.94 13.04
C SER A 114 18.35 1.97 14.02
N PRO A 115 17.52 2.91 13.56
CA PRO A 115 16.91 3.87 14.48
C PRO A 115 15.97 3.16 15.45
N PRO A 116 15.91 3.62 16.72
CA PRO A 116 14.94 3.10 17.68
C PRO A 116 13.53 3.57 17.29
N LEU A 117 12.80 2.71 16.60
CA LEU A 117 11.45 2.97 16.18
C LEU A 117 10.46 2.24 17.09
N ARG A 118 9.42 2.95 17.52
CA ARG A 118 8.32 2.36 18.27
C ARG A 118 7.02 2.56 17.52
N MET A 119 6.29 1.49 17.36
CA MET A 119 4.94 1.51 16.83
C MET A 119 3.95 1.49 18.01
N PRO A 120 2.90 2.33 18.01
CA PRO A 120 1.80 2.18 18.97
C PRO A 120 1.24 0.76 18.94
N PRO A 121 0.74 0.23 20.06
CA PRO A 121 0.16 -1.10 20.09
C PRO A 121 -1.06 -1.17 19.17
N LEU A 122 -1.30 -2.36 18.58
CA LEU A 122 -2.55 -2.63 17.89
C LEU A 122 -3.72 -2.47 18.90
N PRO A 123 -4.83 -1.80 18.53
CA PRO A 123 -6.00 -1.68 19.40
C PRO A 123 -6.51 -3.04 19.85
N ALA A 124 -6.90 -3.15 21.12
CA ALA A 124 -7.37 -4.42 21.70
C ALA A 124 -8.66 -4.94 21.03
N ASP A 125 -9.47 -4.05 20.46
CA ASP A 125 -10.71 -4.32 19.74
C ASP A 125 -10.52 -4.41 18.22
N ALA A 126 -9.28 -4.50 17.73
CA ALA A 126 -8.99 -4.51 16.30
C ALA A 126 -9.67 -5.68 15.54
N ASP A 127 -9.81 -6.83 16.19
CA ASP A 127 -10.45 -8.00 15.60
C ASP A 127 -11.99 -7.94 15.59
N ASP A 128 -12.59 -7.03 16.36
CA ASP A 128 -14.05 -6.83 16.41
C ASP A 128 -14.57 -6.07 15.18
N PHE A 129 -13.65 -5.61 14.33
CA PHE A 129 -13.95 -4.88 13.12
C PHE A 129 -13.98 -5.76 11.88
N GLY A 130 -14.84 -5.40 10.94
CA GLY A 130 -14.58 -5.64 9.55
C GLY A 130 -15.45 -6.61 8.82
N ALA A 131 -16.55 -7.08 9.36
CA ALA A 131 -17.49 -7.89 8.54
C ALA A 131 -17.95 -7.12 7.29
N ASP A 132 -18.13 -5.80 7.39
CA ASP A 132 -18.72 -4.97 6.34
C ASP A 132 -17.70 -4.04 5.63
N ALA A 133 -16.56 -3.72 6.28
CA ALA A 133 -15.54 -2.88 5.67
C ALA A 133 -14.63 -3.65 4.69
N PRO A 134 -14.20 -3.03 3.57
CA PRO A 134 -13.24 -3.66 2.66
C PRO A 134 -11.81 -3.70 3.23
N PHE A 135 -11.44 -2.67 3.97
CA PHE A 135 -10.21 -2.51 4.75
C PHE A 135 -10.46 -1.53 5.89
N PHE A 136 -9.53 -1.47 6.82
CA PHE A 136 -9.58 -0.50 7.90
C PHE A 136 -8.21 0.08 8.23
N ILE A 137 -8.22 1.32 8.72
CA ILE A 137 -7.05 2.05 9.20
C ILE A 137 -7.34 2.50 10.63
N TRP A 138 -6.45 2.16 11.57
CA TRP A 138 -6.41 2.74 12.90
C TRP A 138 -5.32 3.80 12.94
N GLY A 139 -5.72 5.05 12.97
CA GLY A 139 -4.81 6.20 12.97
C GLY A 139 -4.39 6.60 14.37
N TYR A 140 -3.12 7.01 14.52
CA TYR A 140 -2.57 7.60 15.73
C TYR A 140 -1.86 8.89 15.35
N GLY A 141 -2.04 9.94 16.15
CA GLY A 141 -1.48 11.26 15.94
C GLY A 141 -0.65 11.72 17.14
N ALA A 142 -0.94 12.93 17.64
CA ALA A 142 -0.20 13.56 18.74
C ALA A 142 -0.15 12.73 20.03
N ASN A 143 -1.16 11.90 20.28
CA ASN A 143 -1.17 10.97 21.41
C ASN A 143 -1.06 9.51 20.89
N PRO A 144 0.16 8.92 20.87
CA PRO A 144 0.34 7.55 20.39
C PRO A 144 -0.24 6.47 21.32
N GLN A 145 -0.74 6.84 22.50
CA GLN A 145 -1.44 5.92 23.41
C GLN A 145 -2.94 5.83 23.10
N LYS A 146 -3.47 6.74 22.29
CA LYS A 146 -4.88 6.79 21.91
C LYS A 146 -4.99 6.75 20.38
N GLY A 147 -5.24 5.58 19.84
CA GLY A 147 -5.62 5.42 18.44
C GLY A 147 -7.10 5.71 18.22
N ALA A 148 -7.43 6.15 17.02
CA ALA A 148 -8.80 6.33 16.57
C ALA A 148 -9.09 5.46 15.34
N ARG A 149 -10.34 5.13 15.18
CA ARG A 149 -10.85 4.51 13.96
C ARG A 149 -10.73 5.49 12.81
N GLY A 150 -10.23 5.02 11.68
CA GLY A 150 -9.97 5.87 10.53
C GLY A 150 -8.80 6.82 10.78
N MET A 151 -8.86 7.99 10.20
CA MET A 151 -7.80 8.99 10.17
C MET A 151 -8.14 10.24 11.01
N ALA A 152 -9.14 10.16 11.89
CA ALA A 152 -9.60 11.31 12.68
C ALA A 152 -8.49 11.92 13.56
N GLU A 153 -7.57 11.11 14.10
CA GLU A 153 -6.43 11.60 14.89
C GLU A 153 -5.37 12.33 14.03
N TRP A 154 -5.48 12.27 12.71
CA TRP A 154 -4.58 12.99 11.80
C TRP A 154 -5.10 14.38 11.44
N GLU A 155 -6.41 14.59 11.61
CA GLU A 155 -7.01 15.87 11.29
C GLU A 155 -6.45 16.97 12.19
N GLN A 156 -6.13 18.10 11.57
CA GLN A 156 -5.59 19.30 12.25
C GLN A 156 -4.31 19.03 13.06
N SER A 157 -3.60 17.95 12.80
CA SER A 157 -2.38 17.57 13.49
C SER A 157 -1.15 17.68 12.60
N ASP A 158 -0.07 18.27 13.14
CA ASP A 158 1.26 18.34 12.56
C ASP A 158 2.25 17.36 13.22
N SER A 159 1.77 16.54 14.14
CA SER A 159 2.59 15.55 14.85
C SER A 159 2.94 14.35 13.97
N GLN A 160 3.93 13.56 14.42
CA GLN A 160 4.22 12.26 13.82
C GLN A 160 2.97 11.38 13.85
N LYS A 161 2.69 10.70 12.73
CA LYS A 161 1.52 9.85 12.54
C LYS A 161 1.91 8.40 12.43
N PHE A 162 1.01 7.54 12.91
CA PHE A 162 1.13 6.10 12.81
C PHE A 162 -0.20 5.52 12.34
N ALA A 163 -0.15 4.35 11.73
CA ALA A 163 -1.33 3.61 11.35
C ALA A 163 -1.14 2.10 11.53
N TRP A 164 -2.16 1.41 12.02
CA TRP A 164 -2.35 -0.01 11.78
C TRP A 164 -3.41 -0.19 10.71
N THR A 165 -3.20 -1.14 9.83
CA THR A 165 -4.11 -1.40 8.71
C THR A 165 -4.40 -2.88 8.59
N ARG A 166 -5.61 -3.21 8.16
CA ARG A 166 -6.02 -4.57 7.79
C ARG A 166 -6.88 -4.54 6.55
N LEU A 167 -6.56 -5.40 5.60
CA LEU A 167 -7.34 -5.64 4.39
C LEU A 167 -8.20 -6.87 4.61
N PHE A 168 -9.54 -6.72 4.50
CA PHE A 168 -10.50 -7.78 4.80
C PHE A 168 -11.00 -8.50 3.55
N ARG A 169 -11.09 -7.80 2.43
CA ARG A 169 -11.67 -8.34 1.19
C ARG A 169 -10.58 -8.85 0.25
N PRO A 170 -10.83 -9.95 -0.46
CA PRO A 170 -9.93 -10.42 -1.51
C PRO A 170 -9.71 -9.34 -2.57
N MET A 171 -8.49 -9.24 -3.09
CA MET A 171 -8.22 -8.35 -4.22
C MET A 171 -8.96 -8.81 -5.47
N VAL A 172 -8.89 -10.10 -5.76
CA VAL A 172 -9.55 -10.73 -6.91
C VAL A 172 -10.45 -11.87 -6.43
N GLN A 173 -11.63 -11.97 -6.99
CA GLN A 173 -12.63 -12.98 -6.64
C GLN A 173 -12.05 -14.40 -6.73
N GLY A 174 -12.30 -15.20 -5.69
CA GLY A 174 -11.84 -16.58 -5.63
C GLY A 174 -10.37 -16.76 -5.22
N HIS A 175 -9.63 -15.69 -4.95
CA HIS A 175 -8.23 -15.74 -4.56
C HIS A 175 -8.02 -15.17 -3.15
N PRO A 176 -7.28 -15.88 -2.27
CA PRO A 176 -6.98 -15.37 -0.94
C PRO A 176 -6.02 -14.18 -1.03
N LEU A 177 -6.03 -13.35 0.02
CA LEU A 177 -5.03 -12.29 0.20
C LEU A 177 -3.68 -12.89 0.56
N THR A 178 -2.66 -12.50 -0.18
CA THR A 178 -1.27 -12.90 0.09
C THR A 178 -0.53 -11.80 0.85
N PRO A 179 0.59 -12.11 1.52
CA PRO A 179 1.43 -11.10 2.15
C PRO A 179 1.93 -10.01 1.18
N LEU A 180 2.23 -10.36 -0.09
CA LEU A 180 2.64 -9.38 -1.10
C LEU A 180 1.49 -8.44 -1.47
N VAL A 181 0.28 -8.95 -1.66
CA VAL A 181 -0.89 -8.11 -1.96
C VAL A 181 -1.18 -7.14 -0.81
N ARG A 182 -1.07 -7.60 0.45
CA ARG A 182 -1.22 -6.74 1.63
C ARG A 182 -0.16 -5.65 1.67
N LEU A 183 1.10 -6.00 1.39
CA LEU A 183 2.22 -5.07 1.36
C LEU A 183 2.06 -4.02 0.24
N ALA A 184 1.65 -4.46 -0.95
CA ALA A 184 1.38 -3.59 -2.08
C ALA A 184 0.25 -2.59 -1.79
N PHE A 185 -0.83 -3.06 -1.16
CA PHE A 185 -1.93 -2.22 -0.74
C PHE A 185 -1.50 -1.16 0.29
N VAL A 186 -0.78 -1.59 1.32
CA VAL A 186 -0.36 -0.71 2.42
C VAL A 186 0.68 0.33 1.98
N GLY A 187 1.49 0.01 0.97
CA GLY A 187 2.50 0.92 0.43
C GLY A 187 1.95 2.28 0.01
N ASP A 188 0.78 2.31 -0.60
CA ASP A 188 0.10 3.56 -1.02
C ASP A 188 -0.35 4.43 0.17
N ILE A 189 -0.71 3.81 1.30
CA ILE A 189 -1.13 4.52 2.51
C ILE A 189 -0.01 5.40 3.08
N THR A 190 1.24 5.11 2.74
CA THR A 190 2.39 5.95 3.08
C THR A 190 2.19 7.40 2.66
N SER A 191 1.60 7.64 1.48
CA SER A 191 1.30 8.99 1.01
C SER A 191 0.35 9.73 1.95
N SER A 192 -0.77 9.13 2.28
CA SER A 192 -1.73 9.75 3.22
C SER A 192 -1.08 9.97 4.59
N LEU A 193 -0.38 8.97 5.11
CA LEU A 193 0.26 9.03 6.43
C LEU A 193 1.27 10.16 6.53
N THR A 194 2.11 10.37 5.51
CA THR A 194 3.24 11.30 5.56
C THR A 194 2.90 12.70 5.08
N HIS A 195 1.85 12.85 4.25
CA HIS A 195 1.48 14.14 3.67
C HIS A 195 0.23 14.77 4.29
N TRP A 196 -0.39 14.14 5.28
CA TRP A 196 -1.50 14.70 6.03
C TRP A 196 -0.99 15.71 7.05
N GLY A 197 -1.34 16.96 6.89
CA GLY A 197 -0.94 18.04 7.78
C GLY A 197 -2.13 18.68 8.52
N SER A 198 -1.88 19.75 9.26
CA SER A 198 -2.90 20.52 9.98
C SER A 198 -4.00 21.10 9.08
N GLY A 199 -3.73 21.22 7.77
CA GLY A 199 -4.70 21.63 6.75
C GLY A 199 -5.38 20.46 6.02
N GLY A 200 -5.32 19.23 6.56
CA GLY A 200 -5.81 18.01 5.92
C GLY A 200 -4.85 17.40 4.91
N LEU A 201 -5.33 16.44 4.13
CA LEU A 201 -4.54 15.81 3.06
C LEU A 201 -4.62 16.67 1.78
N ARG A 202 -3.50 17.30 1.47
CA ARG A 202 -3.37 18.26 0.37
C ARG A 202 -2.43 17.78 -0.75
N TYR A 203 -2.07 16.51 -0.76
CA TYR A 203 -1.15 15.92 -1.71
C TYR A 203 -1.71 14.60 -2.24
N ILE A 204 -1.69 14.43 -3.57
CA ILE A 204 -1.95 13.16 -4.25
C ILE A 204 -0.63 12.55 -4.69
N ASN A 205 -0.40 11.27 -4.45
CA ASN A 205 0.83 10.62 -4.86
C ASN A 205 0.84 10.26 -6.35
N ALA A 206 2.03 10.37 -6.94
CA ALA A 206 2.32 9.95 -8.31
C ALA A 206 2.91 8.53 -8.33
N ASP A 207 3.52 8.10 -7.23
CA ASP A 207 4.15 6.80 -7.05
C ASP A 207 4.15 6.38 -5.58
N TYR A 208 4.60 5.16 -5.36
CA TYR A 208 5.18 4.73 -4.09
C TYR A 208 6.15 3.56 -4.28
N THR A 209 7.08 3.42 -3.36
CA THR A 209 8.01 2.28 -3.30
C THR A 209 7.97 1.66 -1.92
N VAL A 210 7.84 0.33 -1.88
CA VAL A 210 7.96 -0.48 -0.67
C VAL A 210 9.22 -1.32 -0.76
N THR A 211 9.99 -1.37 0.32
CA THR A 211 11.08 -2.35 0.49
C THR A 211 10.81 -3.18 1.73
N ALA A 212 11.13 -4.48 1.67
CA ALA A 212 10.90 -5.39 2.77
C ALA A 212 12.05 -6.38 2.91
N SER A 213 12.58 -6.52 4.13
CA SER A 213 13.58 -7.55 4.47
C SER A 213 12.94 -8.92 4.67
N ARG A 214 11.65 -8.95 4.99
CA ARG A 214 10.81 -10.14 5.08
C ARG A 214 9.36 -9.80 4.76
N LEU A 215 8.58 -10.79 4.37
CA LEU A 215 7.14 -10.63 4.23
C LEU A 215 6.47 -10.42 5.60
N PRO A 216 5.36 -9.64 5.64
CA PRO A 216 4.60 -9.47 6.88
C PRO A 216 4.01 -10.80 7.36
N ASP A 217 4.09 -11.02 8.66
CA ASP A 217 3.43 -12.11 9.34
C ASP A 217 2.10 -11.62 9.95
N GLY A 218 1.01 -12.28 9.56
CA GLY A 218 -0.35 -11.93 9.96
C GLY A 218 -1.03 -10.97 8.98
N GLU A 219 -2.16 -10.44 9.43
CA GLU A 219 -3.06 -9.63 8.60
C GLU A 219 -2.91 -8.13 8.81
N TYR A 220 -2.29 -7.73 9.92
CA TYR A 220 -2.08 -6.34 10.30
C TYR A 220 -0.72 -5.85 9.86
N LEU A 221 -0.70 -4.70 9.18
CA LEU A 221 0.51 -3.97 8.86
C LEU A 221 0.47 -2.60 9.50
N GLY A 222 1.58 -2.24 10.14
CA GLY A 222 1.79 -0.94 10.75
C GLY A 222 2.65 -0.03 9.88
N LEU A 223 2.39 1.27 9.95
CA LEU A 223 3.21 2.31 9.34
C LEU A 223 3.52 3.38 10.38
N ALA A 224 4.79 3.79 10.45
CA ALA A 224 5.25 4.91 11.25
C ALA A 224 5.87 5.97 10.34
N ALA A 225 5.27 7.16 10.26
CA ALA A 225 5.79 8.26 9.46
C ALA A 225 7.19 8.65 9.93
N GLN A 226 8.13 8.83 8.99
CA GLN A 226 9.52 9.19 9.27
C GLN A 226 9.85 10.62 8.82
N SER A 227 9.33 11.01 7.66
CA SER A 227 9.64 12.30 7.09
C SER A 227 8.55 12.79 6.14
N HIS A 228 8.49 14.11 6.03
CA HIS A 228 7.82 14.83 4.96
C HIS A 228 8.70 16.01 4.57
N TYR A 229 9.01 16.12 3.29
CA TYR A 229 9.69 17.29 2.72
C TYR A 229 8.89 17.79 1.52
N GLY A 230 8.55 19.07 1.50
CA GLY A 230 7.75 19.65 0.43
C GLY A 230 8.28 21.02 0.01
N THR A 231 8.35 21.25 -1.31
CA THR A 231 8.76 22.55 -1.89
C THR A 231 8.06 22.74 -3.22
N ALA A 232 7.51 23.93 -3.44
CA ALA A 232 6.87 24.32 -4.71
C ALA A 232 5.79 23.31 -5.20
N GLY A 233 5.02 22.75 -4.27
CA GLY A 233 3.93 21.80 -4.58
C GLY A 233 4.36 20.37 -4.87
N VAL A 234 5.64 20.05 -4.78
CA VAL A 234 6.18 18.68 -4.84
C VAL A 234 6.58 18.24 -3.44
N ALA A 235 6.18 17.05 -3.04
CA ALA A 235 6.51 16.49 -1.73
C ALA A 235 7.02 15.05 -1.83
N THR A 236 7.86 14.67 -0.87
CA THR A 236 8.28 13.29 -0.61
C THR A 236 8.05 12.96 0.85
N GLY A 237 7.62 11.73 1.11
CA GLY A 237 7.42 11.21 2.46
C GLY A 237 7.93 9.78 2.58
N ALA A 238 8.38 9.42 3.77
CA ALA A 238 8.84 8.07 4.07
C ALA A 238 8.23 7.56 5.37
N ALA A 239 8.02 6.24 5.44
CA ALA A 239 7.52 5.54 6.60
C ALA A 239 8.29 4.23 6.81
N THR A 240 8.36 3.77 8.06
CA THR A 240 8.77 2.40 8.38
C THR A 240 7.54 1.51 8.44
N LEU A 241 7.66 0.33 7.88
CA LEU A 241 6.64 -0.71 7.88
C LEU A 241 6.86 -1.70 9.00
N PHE A 242 5.77 -2.11 9.63
CA PHE A 242 5.77 -3.04 10.77
C PHE A 242 4.78 -4.17 10.54
N ASP A 243 5.06 -5.28 11.16
CA ASP A 243 4.07 -6.28 11.53
C ASP A 243 4.08 -6.49 13.06
N ARG A 244 3.40 -7.52 13.54
CA ARG A 244 3.31 -7.84 14.98
C ARG A 244 4.67 -8.15 15.64
N HIS A 245 5.71 -8.45 14.85
CA HIS A 245 7.06 -8.79 15.34
C HIS A 245 8.03 -7.61 15.30
N GLY A 246 7.60 -6.46 14.74
CA GLY A 246 8.44 -5.28 14.65
C GLY A 246 8.64 -4.79 13.19
N PRO A 247 9.69 -3.98 12.94
CA PRO A 247 9.92 -3.42 11.62
C PRO A 247 10.26 -4.50 10.59
N ILE A 248 9.71 -4.35 9.39
CA ILE A 248 9.92 -5.26 8.26
C ILE A 248 10.56 -4.58 7.06
N GLY A 249 10.53 -3.25 7.01
CA GLY A 249 11.03 -2.51 5.86
C GLY A 249 10.63 -1.04 5.87
N THR A 250 10.65 -0.42 4.71
CA THR A 250 10.33 1.00 4.52
C THR A 250 9.39 1.20 3.34
N SER A 251 8.70 2.33 3.36
CA SER A 251 7.93 2.79 2.20
C SER A 251 8.15 4.29 2.00
N SER A 252 8.11 4.74 0.75
CA SER A 252 8.20 6.15 0.38
C SER A 252 7.20 6.47 -0.73
N ALA A 253 6.78 7.74 -0.80
CA ALA A 253 5.89 8.23 -1.83
C ALA A 253 6.31 9.63 -2.28
N LEU A 254 6.17 9.91 -3.58
CA LEU A 254 6.27 11.24 -4.17
C LEU A 254 4.85 11.76 -4.46
N ALA A 255 4.61 13.02 -4.17
CA ALA A 255 3.26 13.58 -4.26
C ALA A 255 3.24 15.00 -4.80
N LEU A 256 2.09 15.39 -5.35
CA LEU A 256 1.79 16.71 -5.90
C LEU A 256 0.70 17.38 -5.08
N ALA A 257 0.88 18.68 -4.79
CA ALA A 257 -0.11 19.49 -4.11
C ALA A 257 -1.43 19.54 -4.89
N GLN A 258 -2.54 19.53 -4.16
CA GLN A 258 -3.90 19.55 -4.68
C GLN A 258 -4.70 20.69 -4.04
N PRO A 259 -5.77 21.18 -4.71
CA PRO A 259 -6.76 22.07 -4.11
C PRO A 259 -7.35 21.52 -2.81
N ALA A 260 -7.87 22.41 -1.95
CA ALA A 260 -8.38 22.03 -0.62
C ALA A 260 -9.53 21.03 -0.64
N ASP A 261 -10.34 21.10 -1.68
CA ASP A 261 -11.57 20.32 -1.85
C ASP A 261 -11.38 19.07 -2.74
N ALA A 262 -10.15 18.77 -3.16
CA ALA A 262 -9.86 17.65 -4.05
C ALA A 262 -9.96 16.30 -3.33
N PHE A 263 -9.57 16.22 -2.05
CA PHE A 263 -9.66 15.01 -1.24
C PHE A 263 -11.07 14.87 -0.65
N ARG A 264 -11.75 13.79 -0.99
CA ARG A 264 -13.10 13.48 -0.53
C ARG A 264 -13.14 12.03 -0.04
N PRO A 265 -12.86 11.79 1.25
CA PRO A 265 -12.86 10.43 1.78
C PRO A 265 -14.24 9.79 1.61
N THR A 266 -14.26 8.61 1.02
CA THR A 266 -15.50 7.85 0.76
C THR A 266 -15.86 6.90 1.90
N TYR A 267 -14.93 6.73 2.86
CA TYR A 267 -15.06 5.79 3.99
C TYR A 267 -14.55 6.45 5.29
N LEU A 268 -15.30 7.41 5.81
CA LEU A 268 -15.16 7.91 7.19
C LEU A 268 -16.32 7.41 8.04
#